data_a87477072bc0e583655a5578a898b652
#
_entry.id   a87477072bc0e583655a5578a898b652
#
_cell.length_a   1.000
_cell.length_b   1.000
_cell.length_c   1.000
_cell.angle_alpha   90.00
_cell.angle_beta   90.00
_cell.angle_gamma   90.00
#
_symmetry.space_group_name_H-M   'P 1'
#
loop_
_entity.id
_entity.type
_entity.pdbx_description
1 polymer ?
#
loop_
_entity_poly.entity_id
_entity_poly.type
_entity_poly.pdbx_seq_one_letter_code
_entity_poly.pdbx_strand_id
1 'polypeptide(L)'
;MLSQEAVLSSKLEGTHATLEDLLNYEAGNKVDIERDELHEIINYRKALCYALENITTINDNNSRGLPLSNRIIKEMHKILLNNVRGSSKNPGNFKRTQNYIGSRATIFYTPVPPEQTTEYMSNLEQYMHHDDLDLLVQSAIVHAQFEMIHPFEDGNGRIGRLLIPLFLYYQELLSYPTFYMSSYFESDRSLYISHLSNISKKNNWKDWFKYYLEGVICSAEESTKRHRIS
;
A
#
# COMPACT_ATOMS: atom_id res chain seq x y z
N MET A 1 15.85 -1.64 3.92
CA MET A 1 14.65 -0.76 3.91
C MET A 1 13.41 -1.49 3.39
N LEU A 2 13.39 -2.02 2.17
CA LEU A 2 12.20 -2.70 1.60
C LEU A 2 11.71 -3.88 2.46
N SER A 3 12.60 -4.73 2.96
CA SER A 3 12.21 -5.85 3.85
C SER A 3 11.59 -5.37 5.16
N GLN A 4 12.08 -4.26 5.73
CA GLN A 4 11.50 -3.64 6.93
C GLN A 4 10.09 -3.11 6.65
N GLU A 5 9.89 -2.43 5.52
CA GLU A 5 8.57 -1.96 5.10
C GLU A 5 7.61 -3.14 4.90
N ALA A 6 8.04 -4.20 4.23
CA ALA A 6 7.22 -5.38 4.00
C ALA A 6 6.77 -6.04 5.32
N VAL A 7 7.67 -6.12 6.31
CA VAL A 7 7.34 -6.60 7.67
C VAL A 7 6.31 -5.69 8.35
N LEU A 8 6.55 -4.37 8.39
CA LEU A 8 5.68 -3.42 9.08
C LEU A 8 4.31 -3.31 8.40
N SER A 9 4.27 -3.32 7.06
CA SER A 9 3.01 -3.31 6.32
C SER A 9 2.20 -4.59 6.54
N SER A 10 2.86 -5.76 6.61
CA SER A 10 2.19 -7.03 6.90
C SER A 10 1.74 -7.12 8.36
N LYS A 11 2.51 -6.54 9.30
CA LYS A 11 2.16 -6.45 10.72
C LYS A 11 0.85 -5.67 10.94
N LEU A 12 0.63 -4.58 10.21
CA LEU A 12 -0.64 -3.84 10.21
C LEU A 12 -1.85 -4.72 9.84
N GLU A 13 -1.63 -5.78 9.07
CA GLU A 13 -2.65 -6.76 8.67
C GLU A 13 -2.68 -8.02 9.55
N GLY A 14 -1.90 -8.03 10.64
CA GLY A 14 -1.92 -9.09 11.65
C GLY A 14 -0.90 -10.20 11.43
N THR A 15 0.12 -10.02 10.59
CA THR A 15 1.28 -10.92 10.48
C THR A 15 2.22 -10.68 11.67
N HIS A 16 2.76 -11.75 12.25
CA HIS A 16 3.63 -11.69 13.45
C HIS A 16 5.12 -11.84 13.11
N ALA A 17 5.46 -12.30 11.91
CA ALA A 17 6.83 -12.50 11.47
C ALA A 17 7.65 -11.20 11.56
N THR A 18 8.87 -11.31 12.07
CA THR A 18 9.81 -10.22 12.25
C THR A 18 10.81 -10.13 11.09
N LEU A 19 11.58 -9.04 11.05
CA LEU A 19 12.69 -8.92 10.10
C LEU A 19 13.77 -9.99 10.34
N GLU A 20 14.02 -10.33 11.59
CA GLU A 20 14.98 -11.37 11.97
C GLU A 20 14.53 -12.75 11.48
N ASP A 21 13.25 -13.09 11.64
CA ASP A 21 12.67 -14.33 11.11
C ASP A 21 12.82 -14.41 9.59
N LEU A 22 12.55 -13.32 8.89
CA LEU A 22 12.70 -13.24 7.44
C LEU A 22 14.17 -13.49 7.02
N LEU A 23 15.11 -12.79 7.66
CA LEU A 23 16.55 -12.92 7.34
C LEU A 23 17.07 -14.33 7.65
N ASN A 24 16.66 -14.90 8.77
CA ASN A 24 17.01 -16.28 9.13
C ASN A 24 16.45 -17.27 8.11
N TYR A 25 15.20 -17.11 7.70
CA TYR A 25 14.57 -17.96 6.69
C TYR A 25 15.31 -17.86 5.34
N GLU A 26 15.65 -16.65 4.88
CA GLU A 26 16.39 -16.44 3.63
C GLU A 26 17.81 -16.99 3.70
N ALA A 27 18.42 -17.04 4.88
CA ALA A 27 19.71 -17.68 5.12
C ALA A 27 19.64 -19.22 5.20
N GLY A 28 18.44 -19.82 5.09
CA GLY A 28 18.23 -21.26 5.19
C GLY A 28 18.19 -21.80 6.62
N ASN A 29 18.14 -20.91 7.62
CA ASN A 29 18.02 -21.28 9.02
C ASN A 29 16.59 -21.72 9.36
N LYS A 30 16.46 -22.53 10.41
CA LYS A 30 15.15 -22.91 10.94
C LYS A 30 14.55 -21.71 11.69
N VAL A 31 13.30 -21.37 11.38
CA VAL A 31 12.52 -20.33 12.05
C VAL A 31 11.27 -20.94 12.69
N ASP A 32 10.81 -20.35 13.79
CA ASP A 32 9.67 -20.82 14.58
C ASP A 32 8.40 -19.99 14.28
N ILE A 33 8.22 -19.64 13.01
CA ILE A 33 7.08 -18.87 12.50
C ILE A 33 6.44 -19.62 11.32
N GLU A 34 5.15 -19.41 11.09
CA GLU A 34 4.45 -20.02 9.96
C GLU A 34 5.03 -19.54 8.62
N ARG A 35 5.28 -20.50 7.70
CA ARG A 35 5.84 -20.18 6.38
C ARG A 35 4.98 -19.21 5.59
N ASP A 36 3.66 -19.27 5.77
CA ASP A 36 2.73 -18.37 5.06
C ASP A 36 2.95 -16.92 5.45
N GLU A 37 3.25 -16.62 6.72
CA GLU A 37 3.56 -15.27 7.18
C GLU A 37 4.84 -14.71 6.53
N LEU A 38 5.88 -15.55 6.40
CA LEU A 38 7.12 -15.17 5.72
C LEU A 38 6.88 -14.95 4.23
N HIS A 39 6.07 -15.81 3.59
CA HIS A 39 5.72 -15.67 2.19
C HIS A 39 4.86 -14.43 1.93
N GLU A 40 4.00 -13.99 2.85
CA GLU A 40 3.29 -12.72 2.75
C GLU A 40 4.27 -11.54 2.62
N ILE A 41 5.34 -11.53 3.43
CA ILE A 41 6.39 -10.50 3.39
C ILE A 41 7.20 -10.57 2.10
N ILE A 42 7.58 -11.78 1.68
CA ILE A 42 8.32 -12.02 0.44
C ILE A 42 7.48 -11.57 -0.77
N ASN A 43 6.19 -11.89 -0.78
CA ASN A 43 5.29 -11.50 -1.86
C ASN A 43 5.06 -9.99 -1.93
N TYR A 44 5.03 -9.29 -0.78
CA TYR A 44 4.99 -7.84 -0.73
C TYR A 44 6.19 -7.22 -1.47
N ARG A 45 7.42 -7.73 -1.19
CA ARG A 45 8.63 -7.30 -1.89
C ARG A 45 8.56 -7.59 -3.39
N LYS A 46 8.10 -8.80 -3.77
CA LYS A 46 7.94 -9.19 -5.18
C LYS A 46 6.93 -8.30 -5.91
N ALA A 47 5.84 -7.92 -5.25
CA ALA A 47 4.83 -7.03 -5.82
C ALA A 47 5.41 -5.64 -6.13
N LEU A 48 6.23 -5.09 -5.22
CA LEU A 48 6.94 -3.82 -5.48
C LEU A 48 7.95 -3.95 -6.61
N CYS A 49 8.80 -5.00 -6.59
CA CYS A 49 9.78 -5.23 -7.65
C CYS A 49 9.10 -5.34 -9.02
N TYR A 50 8.01 -6.11 -9.11
CA TYR A 50 7.22 -6.21 -10.34
C TYR A 50 6.75 -4.82 -10.83
N ALA A 51 6.20 -3.99 -9.93
CA ALA A 51 5.74 -2.67 -10.31
C ALA A 51 6.89 -1.83 -10.88
N LEU A 52 8.06 -1.81 -10.22
CA LEU A 52 9.23 -1.05 -10.66
C LEU A 52 9.78 -1.49 -12.02
N GLU A 53 9.75 -2.78 -12.30
CA GLU A 53 10.19 -3.35 -13.57
C GLU A 53 9.24 -3.02 -14.73
N ASN A 54 7.98 -2.70 -14.43
CA ASN A 54 6.92 -2.55 -15.43
C ASN A 54 6.34 -1.14 -15.53
N ILE A 55 6.61 -0.25 -14.58
CA ILE A 55 6.16 1.15 -14.60
C ILE A 55 7.17 2.01 -15.37
N THR A 56 6.65 2.89 -16.21
CA THR A 56 7.36 4.02 -16.79
C THR A 56 6.98 5.28 -16.04
N THR A 57 7.95 6.13 -15.67
CA THR A 57 7.67 7.41 -15.04
C THR A 57 6.99 8.38 -16.01
N ILE A 58 6.36 9.42 -15.48
CA ILE A 58 5.46 10.30 -16.27
C ILE A 58 6.17 11.02 -17.43
N ASN A 59 7.48 11.30 -17.31
CA ASN A 59 8.26 11.99 -18.34
C ASN A 59 9.15 11.06 -19.18
N ASP A 60 9.21 9.77 -18.87
CA ASP A 60 10.02 8.82 -19.64
C ASP A 60 9.27 8.31 -20.87
N ASN A 61 9.39 9.06 -21.98
CA ASN A 61 8.78 8.71 -23.27
C ASN A 61 9.52 7.60 -24.03
N ASN A 62 10.65 7.09 -23.52
CA ASN A 62 11.51 6.13 -24.22
C ASN A 62 11.38 4.71 -23.68
N SER A 63 10.80 4.49 -22.51
CA SER A 63 10.68 3.18 -21.91
C SER A 63 9.46 2.42 -22.46
N ARG A 64 9.56 1.08 -22.43
CA ARG A 64 8.46 0.19 -22.82
C ARG A 64 7.51 -0.13 -21.66
N GLY A 65 7.64 0.58 -20.54
CA GLY A 65 6.83 0.37 -19.35
C GLY A 65 5.39 0.89 -19.53
N LEU A 66 4.56 0.60 -18.55
CA LEU A 66 3.18 1.06 -18.46
C LEU A 66 3.10 2.23 -17.49
N PRO A 67 2.15 3.16 -17.65
CA PRO A 67 1.85 4.12 -16.60
C PRO A 67 1.36 3.39 -15.33
N LEU A 68 1.46 4.04 -14.18
CA LEU A 68 0.85 3.53 -12.95
C LEU A 68 -0.66 3.41 -13.15
N SER A 69 -1.17 2.19 -13.22
CA SER A 69 -2.52 1.90 -13.69
C SER A 69 -3.17 0.75 -12.93
N ASN A 70 -4.48 0.61 -13.09
CA ASN A 70 -5.24 -0.50 -12.53
C ASN A 70 -4.71 -1.87 -12.98
N ARG A 71 -4.11 -1.95 -14.16
CA ARG A 71 -3.45 -3.17 -14.64
C ARG A 71 -2.25 -3.54 -13.76
N ILE A 72 -1.38 -2.58 -13.47
CA ILE A 72 -0.24 -2.78 -12.57
C ILE A 72 -0.73 -3.14 -11.16
N ILE A 73 -1.70 -2.40 -10.62
CA ILE A 73 -2.28 -2.64 -9.30
C ILE A 73 -2.84 -4.07 -9.17
N LYS A 74 -3.54 -4.56 -10.19
CA LYS A 74 -4.09 -5.92 -10.21
C LYS A 74 -3.02 -7.00 -10.25
N GLU A 75 -1.97 -6.83 -11.03
CA GLU A 75 -0.85 -7.79 -11.06
C GLU A 75 -0.06 -7.77 -9.76
N MET A 76 0.19 -6.60 -9.16
CA MET A 76 0.77 -6.50 -7.82
C MET A 76 -0.06 -7.27 -6.79
N HIS A 77 -1.38 -7.10 -6.81
CA HIS A 77 -2.30 -7.80 -5.91
C HIS A 77 -2.27 -9.32 -6.12
N LYS A 78 -2.19 -9.77 -7.36
CA LYS A 78 -2.07 -11.20 -7.70
C LYS A 78 -0.78 -11.80 -7.14
N ILE A 79 0.34 -11.08 -7.27
CA ILE A 79 1.63 -11.49 -6.71
C ILE A 79 1.57 -11.50 -5.18
N LEU A 80 0.97 -10.47 -4.58
CA LEU A 80 0.86 -10.32 -3.13
C LEU A 80 0.16 -11.49 -2.46
N LEU A 81 -0.92 -12.02 -3.06
CA LEU A 81 -1.71 -13.12 -2.49
C LEU A 81 -1.34 -14.49 -3.05
N ASN A 82 -0.19 -14.63 -3.73
CA ASN A 82 0.21 -15.90 -4.31
C ASN A 82 0.61 -16.93 -3.24
N ASN A 83 -0.16 -18.02 -3.12
CA ASN A 83 0.07 -19.13 -2.19
C ASN A 83 0.23 -18.73 -0.71
N VAL A 84 -0.50 -17.72 -0.27
CA VAL A 84 -0.55 -17.26 1.13
C VAL A 84 -2.00 -17.07 1.57
N ARG A 85 -2.19 -16.62 2.83
CA ARG A 85 -3.52 -16.23 3.32
C ARG A 85 -4.18 -15.25 2.33
N GLY A 86 -5.43 -15.50 1.98
CA GLY A 86 -6.16 -14.71 0.98
C GLY A 86 -6.00 -15.21 -0.46
N SER A 87 -5.22 -16.27 -0.74
CA SER A 87 -5.05 -16.82 -2.09
C SER A 87 -6.36 -17.29 -2.74
N SER A 88 -7.38 -17.63 -1.95
CA SER A 88 -8.74 -17.94 -2.43
C SER A 88 -9.62 -16.71 -2.65
N LYS A 89 -9.13 -15.50 -2.37
CA LYS A 89 -9.84 -14.22 -2.43
C LYS A 89 -9.67 -13.50 -3.77
N ASN A 90 -9.81 -14.26 -4.87
CA ASN A 90 -9.80 -13.76 -6.25
C ASN A 90 -8.60 -12.84 -6.58
N PRO A 91 -7.32 -13.29 -6.38
CA PRO A 91 -6.13 -12.47 -6.60
C PRO A 91 -6.09 -11.83 -7.99
N GLY A 92 -5.73 -10.56 -8.07
CA GLY A 92 -5.63 -9.82 -9.32
C GLY A 92 -6.96 -9.31 -9.89
N ASN A 93 -8.09 -9.56 -9.22
CA ASN A 93 -9.39 -9.10 -9.68
C ASN A 93 -10.08 -8.25 -8.59
N PHE A 94 -10.85 -7.27 -9.03
CA PHE A 94 -11.69 -6.51 -8.11
C PHE A 94 -12.75 -7.41 -7.46
N LYS A 95 -13.16 -7.02 -6.27
CA LYS A 95 -14.12 -7.76 -5.44
C LYS A 95 -15.44 -8.01 -6.16
N ARG A 96 -16.02 -9.17 -5.88
CA ARG A 96 -17.34 -9.58 -6.38
C ARG A 96 -18.40 -9.54 -5.28
N THR A 97 -17.97 -9.49 -4.03
CA THR A 97 -18.84 -9.45 -2.85
C THR A 97 -18.55 -8.20 -2.03
N GLN A 98 -19.56 -7.69 -1.33
CA GLN A 98 -19.38 -6.54 -0.44
C GLN A 98 -18.41 -6.91 0.68
N ASN A 99 -17.36 -6.12 0.83
CA ASN A 99 -16.44 -6.18 1.96
C ASN A 99 -16.77 -5.09 3.00
N TYR A 100 -16.23 -5.28 4.20
CA TYR A 100 -16.45 -4.36 5.32
C TYR A 100 -15.15 -4.17 6.06
N ILE A 101 -14.87 -2.94 6.48
CA ILE A 101 -13.72 -2.64 7.33
C ILE A 101 -14.18 -2.61 8.78
N GLY A 102 -13.57 -3.45 9.62
CA GLY A 102 -13.92 -3.62 11.01
C GLY A 102 -13.93 -5.07 11.44
N SER A 103 -14.59 -5.36 12.56
CA SER A 103 -14.84 -6.70 13.06
C SER A 103 -16.26 -7.17 12.74
N ARG A 104 -16.53 -8.48 12.91
CA ARG A 104 -17.90 -9.02 12.80
C ARG A 104 -18.90 -8.33 13.73
N ALA A 105 -18.42 -7.82 14.88
CA ALA A 105 -19.26 -7.14 15.88
C ALA A 105 -19.40 -5.63 15.60
N THR A 106 -18.45 -5.01 14.90
CA THR A 106 -18.44 -3.57 14.69
C THR A 106 -17.89 -3.23 13.31
N ILE A 107 -18.75 -2.83 12.40
CA ILE A 107 -18.37 -2.32 11.08
C ILE A 107 -18.00 -0.83 11.25
N PHE A 108 -16.75 -0.48 10.96
CA PHE A 108 -16.28 0.90 11.01
C PHE A 108 -16.60 1.66 9.72
N TYR A 109 -16.53 0.95 8.59
CA TYR A 109 -16.73 1.54 7.28
C TYR A 109 -17.24 0.48 6.28
N THR A 110 -18.16 0.90 5.40
CA THR A 110 -18.64 0.09 4.27
C THR A 110 -18.07 0.69 2.98
N PRO A 111 -17.12 0.02 2.33
CA PRO A 111 -16.53 0.46 1.08
C PRO A 111 -17.52 0.52 -0.09
N VAL A 112 -17.05 1.09 -1.20
CA VAL A 112 -17.78 1.11 -2.49
C VAL A 112 -18.33 -0.28 -2.83
N PRO A 113 -19.59 -0.41 -3.29
CA PRO A 113 -20.14 -1.70 -3.65
C PRO A 113 -19.45 -2.32 -4.88
N PRO A 114 -19.46 -3.66 -5.03
CA PRO A 114 -18.72 -4.37 -6.08
C PRO A 114 -19.01 -3.88 -7.50
N GLU A 115 -20.27 -3.61 -7.80
CA GLU A 115 -20.73 -3.16 -9.12
C GLU A 115 -20.20 -1.79 -9.53
N GLN A 116 -19.83 -0.95 -8.56
CA GLN A 116 -19.25 0.39 -8.79
C GLN A 116 -17.72 0.40 -8.67
N THR A 117 -17.10 -0.67 -8.16
CA THR A 117 -15.66 -0.71 -7.88
C THR A 117 -14.81 -0.38 -9.11
N THR A 118 -15.19 -0.88 -10.29
CA THR A 118 -14.44 -0.62 -11.53
C THR A 118 -14.49 0.86 -11.93
N GLU A 119 -15.64 1.50 -11.78
CA GLU A 119 -15.81 2.93 -12.09
C GLU A 119 -14.95 3.81 -11.16
N TYR A 120 -15.03 3.56 -9.84
CA TYR A 120 -14.25 4.32 -8.86
C TYR A 120 -12.74 4.10 -9.02
N MET A 121 -12.30 2.89 -9.34
CA MET A 121 -10.88 2.61 -9.60
C MET A 121 -10.42 3.24 -10.92
N SER A 122 -11.26 3.33 -11.94
CA SER A 122 -10.94 4.05 -13.19
C SER A 122 -10.83 5.55 -12.93
N ASN A 123 -11.69 6.11 -12.10
CA ASN A 123 -11.62 7.51 -11.69
C ASN A 123 -10.34 7.81 -10.88
N LEU A 124 -9.99 6.92 -9.93
CA LEU A 124 -8.73 7.04 -9.18
C LEU A 124 -7.50 6.97 -10.10
N GLU A 125 -7.51 6.08 -11.12
CA GLU A 125 -6.44 6.01 -12.11
C GLU A 125 -6.31 7.34 -12.90
N GLN A 126 -7.42 7.91 -13.37
CA GLN A 126 -7.41 9.22 -14.04
C GLN A 126 -6.86 10.31 -13.11
N TYR A 127 -7.25 10.30 -11.84
CA TYR A 127 -6.76 11.25 -10.86
C TYR A 127 -5.25 11.13 -10.60
N MET A 128 -4.70 9.92 -10.57
CA MET A 128 -3.25 9.71 -10.43
C MET A 128 -2.43 10.32 -11.58
N HIS A 129 -3.05 10.51 -12.76
CA HIS A 129 -2.41 11.08 -13.94
C HIS A 129 -2.72 12.58 -14.12
N HIS A 130 -3.49 13.17 -13.22
CA HIS A 130 -3.89 14.57 -13.32
C HIS A 130 -2.85 15.48 -12.64
N ASP A 131 -2.45 16.54 -13.33
CA ASP A 131 -1.48 17.54 -12.84
C ASP A 131 -2.23 18.73 -12.25
N ASP A 132 -2.65 18.65 -10.99
CA ASP A 132 -3.54 19.65 -10.39
C ASP A 132 -3.12 20.12 -8.99
N LEU A 133 -2.38 19.31 -8.21
CA LEU A 133 -2.09 19.57 -6.80
C LEU A 133 -0.60 19.35 -6.50
N ASP A 134 -0.19 19.82 -5.32
CA ASP A 134 1.06 19.37 -4.69
C ASP A 134 1.09 17.84 -4.61
N LEU A 135 2.17 17.21 -5.08
CA LEU A 135 2.28 15.76 -5.23
C LEU A 135 2.17 15.00 -3.89
N LEU A 136 2.56 15.61 -2.78
CA LEU A 136 2.40 15.01 -1.46
C LEU A 136 0.93 15.02 -1.02
N VAL A 137 0.20 16.09 -1.33
CA VAL A 137 -1.24 16.18 -1.08
C VAL A 137 -1.98 15.21 -1.99
N GLN A 138 -1.59 15.12 -3.27
CA GLN A 138 -2.16 14.17 -4.22
C GLN A 138 -1.92 12.72 -3.77
N SER A 139 -0.71 12.39 -3.30
CA SER A 139 -0.39 11.07 -2.72
C SER A 139 -1.29 10.74 -1.52
N ALA A 140 -1.55 11.72 -0.64
CA ALA A 140 -2.47 11.54 0.49
C ALA A 140 -3.90 11.23 0.05
N ILE A 141 -4.38 11.89 -1.03
CA ILE A 141 -5.70 11.64 -1.61
C ILE A 141 -5.74 10.26 -2.27
N VAL A 142 -4.75 9.91 -3.08
CA VAL A 142 -4.66 8.61 -3.76
C VAL A 142 -4.72 7.48 -2.75
N HIS A 143 -3.93 7.56 -1.68
CA HIS A 143 -3.93 6.54 -0.63
C HIS A 143 -5.29 6.45 0.08
N ALA A 144 -5.85 7.58 0.52
CA ALA A 144 -7.15 7.59 1.21
C ALA A 144 -8.29 7.08 0.32
N GLN A 145 -8.33 7.50 -0.95
CA GLN A 145 -9.35 7.05 -1.89
C GLN A 145 -9.24 5.55 -2.17
N PHE A 146 -8.02 5.02 -2.36
CA PHE A 146 -7.82 3.59 -2.53
C PHE A 146 -8.33 2.79 -1.32
N GLU A 147 -8.00 3.24 -0.09
CA GLU A 147 -8.48 2.60 1.14
C GLU A 147 -10.01 2.69 1.29
N MET A 148 -10.64 3.78 0.86
CA MET A 148 -12.09 3.94 0.89
C MET A 148 -12.81 3.13 -0.19
N ILE A 149 -12.25 3.01 -1.39
CA ILE A 149 -12.79 2.13 -2.45
C ILE A 149 -12.67 0.66 -2.03
N HIS A 150 -11.54 0.30 -1.44
CA HIS A 150 -11.23 -1.04 -0.95
C HIS A 150 -11.51 -2.11 -2.01
N PRO A 151 -10.80 -2.04 -3.16
CA PRO A 151 -11.24 -2.69 -4.39
C PRO A 151 -11.14 -4.21 -4.40
N PHE A 152 -10.37 -4.81 -3.50
CA PHE A 152 -10.13 -6.25 -3.46
C PHE A 152 -10.85 -6.91 -2.28
N GLU A 153 -10.99 -8.24 -2.31
CA GLU A 153 -11.57 -8.99 -1.20
C GLU A 153 -10.62 -9.11 0.01
N ASP A 154 -9.30 -9.02 -0.21
CA ASP A 154 -8.22 -9.04 0.81
C ASP A 154 -7.02 -8.27 0.26
N GLY A 155 -6.03 -7.93 1.10
CA GLY A 155 -4.76 -7.32 0.69
C GLY A 155 -4.81 -5.83 0.32
N ASN A 156 -5.95 -5.15 0.51
CA ASN A 156 -6.09 -3.73 0.15
C ASN A 156 -5.10 -2.85 0.89
N GLY A 157 -4.99 -2.96 2.21
CA GLY A 157 -4.08 -2.13 2.98
C GLY A 157 -2.62 -2.26 2.55
N ARG A 158 -2.16 -3.48 2.22
CA ARG A 158 -0.80 -3.71 1.71
C ARG A 158 -0.58 -3.05 0.34
N ILE A 159 -1.53 -3.16 -0.57
CA ILE A 159 -1.48 -2.49 -1.88
C ILE A 159 -1.58 -0.98 -1.71
N GLY A 160 -2.50 -0.47 -0.88
CA GLY A 160 -2.64 0.97 -0.61
C GLY A 160 -1.36 1.62 -0.09
N ARG A 161 -0.63 0.92 0.80
CA ARG A 161 0.67 1.40 1.29
C ARG A 161 1.78 1.31 0.24
N LEU A 162 1.76 0.30 -0.64
CA LEU A 162 2.68 0.24 -1.80
C LEU A 162 2.42 1.35 -2.82
N LEU A 163 1.19 1.80 -2.97
CA LEU A 163 0.86 2.88 -3.90
C LEU A 163 1.50 4.22 -3.50
N ILE A 164 1.78 4.47 -2.22
CA ILE A 164 2.41 5.72 -1.77
C ILE A 164 3.78 5.92 -2.44
N PRO A 165 4.80 5.06 -2.20
CA PRO A 165 6.11 5.23 -2.82
C PRO A 165 6.06 5.06 -4.35
N LEU A 166 5.18 4.23 -4.87
CA LEU A 166 5.05 4.03 -6.32
C LEU A 166 4.47 5.24 -7.02
N PHE A 167 3.48 5.92 -6.44
CA PHE A 167 2.94 7.16 -6.97
C PHE A 167 3.99 8.27 -6.99
N LEU A 168 4.73 8.45 -5.89
CA LEU A 168 5.80 9.45 -5.79
C LEU A 168 6.96 9.16 -6.76
N TYR A 169 7.29 7.89 -6.99
CA TYR A 169 8.25 7.45 -8.00
C TYR A 169 7.72 7.71 -9.43
N TYR A 170 6.48 7.35 -9.70
CA TYR A 170 5.84 7.57 -11.00
C TYR A 170 5.82 9.05 -11.38
N GLN A 171 5.55 9.92 -10.42
CA GLN A 171 5.55 11.39 -10.57
C GLN A 171 6.96 12.01 -10.51
N GLU A 172 8.03 11.20 -10.47
CA GLU A 172 9.44 11.63 -10.42
C GLU A 172 9.82 12.49 -9.20
N LEU A 173 8.98 12.52 -8.14
CA LEU A 173 9.34 13.13 -6.87
C LEU A 173 10.41 12.31 -6.13
N LEU A 174 10.43 11.00 -6.35
CA LEU A 174 11.45 10.07 -5.86
C LEU A 174 12.20 9.44 -7.03
N SER A 175 13.53 9.49 -6.99
CA SER A 175 14.37 8.77 -7.97
C SER A 175 14.27 7.25 -7.82
N TYR A 176 13.86 6.76 -6.65
CA TYR A 176 13.64 5.35 -6.31
C TYR A 176 12.64 5.26 -5.16
N PRO A 177 11.73 4.27 -5.12
CA PRO A 177 10.71 4.15 -4.09
C PRO A 177 11.28 3.60 -2.78
N THR A 178 12.14 4.38 -2.12
CA THR A 178 12.76 4.05 -0.83
C THR A 178 12.10 4.75 0.35
N PHE A 179 11.01 5.44 0.10
CA PHE A 179 10.22 6.15 1.10
C PHE A 179 9.02 5.30 1.52
N TYR A 180 8.89 5.01 2.80
CA TYR A 180 7.87 4.10 3.32
C TYR A 180 7.21 4.67 4.57
N MET A 181 5.88 4.56 4.65
CA MET A 181 5.08 5.12 5.74
C MET A 181 4.51 4.08 6.70
N SER A 182 4.75 2.78 6.50
CA SER A 182 4.14 1.75 7.37
C SER A 182 4.62 1.83 8.81
N SER A 183 5.86 2.28 9.06
CA SER A 183 6.35 2.54 10.43
C SER A 183 5.52 3.59 11.16
N TYR A 184 5.21 4.68 10.47
CA TYR A 184 4.38 5.76 11.02
C TYR A 184 2.94 5.30 11.26
N PHE A 185 2.32 4.62 10.31
CA PHE A 185 0.95 4.12 10.46
C PHE A 185 0.82 3.04 11.52
N GLU A 186 1.86 2.20 11.70
CA GLU A 186 1.89 1.15 12.70
C GLU A 186 2.10 1.70 14.12
N SER A 187 2.82 2.80 14.28
CA SER A 187 3.08 3.43 15.59
C SER A 187 1.79 3.79 16.34
N ASP A 188 0.73 4.18 15.63
CA ASP A 188 -0.64 4.28 16.14
C ASP A 188 -1.67 3.89 15.06
N ARG A 189 -1.87 2.58 14.94
CA ARG A 189 -2.83 2.00 13.98
C ARG A 189 -4.26 2.51 14.21
N SER A 190 -4.65 2.77 15.43
CA SER A 190 -6.02 3.23 15.74
C SER A 190 -6.24 4.67 15.28
N LEU A 191 -5.23 5.53 15.44
CA LEU A 191 -5.25 6.91 14.95
C LEU A 191 -5.31 6.95 13.41
N TYR A 192 -4.48 6.14 12.73
CA TYR A 192 -4.50 5.99 11.28
C TYR A 192 -5.91 5.63 10.75
N ILE A 193 -6.52 4.59 11.30
CA ILE A 193 -7.87 4.15 10.92
C ILE A 193 -8.91 5.24 11.24
N SER A 194 -8.77 5.93 12.37
CA SER A 194 -9.66 7.03 12.76
C SER A 194 -9.63 8.18 11.77
N HIS A 195 -8.44 8.59 11.30
CA HIS A 195 -8.30 9.65 10.29
C HIS A 195 -8.97 9.26 8.97
N LEU A 196 -8.71 8.05 8.44
CA LEU A 196 -9.38 7.55 7.23
C LEU A 196 -10.91 7.51 7.41
N SER A 197 -11.41 7.00 8.54
CA SER A 197 -12.83 6.93 8.84
C SER A 197 -13.48 8.33 8.93
N ASN A 198 -12.77 9.32 9.45
CA ASN A 198 -13.28 10.69 9.57
C ASN A 198 -13.37 11.41 8.22
N ILE A 199 -12.62 11.02 7.21
CA ILE A 199 -12.81 11.54 5.85
C ILE A 199 -14.23 11.21 5.38
N SER A 200 -14.62 9.94 5.40
CA SER A 200 -15.92 9.55 4.88
C SER A 200 -17.10 9.96 5.80
N LYS A 201 -16.93 9.94 7.13
CA LYS A 201 -18.00 10.27 8.07
C LYS A 201 -18.23 11.76 8.28
N LYS A 202 -17.17 12.58 8.16
CA LYS A 202 -17.18 14.01 8.55
C LYS A 202 -16.61 14.93 7.48
N ASN A 203 -16.23 14.39 6.31
CA ASN A 203 -15.49 15.13 5.28
C ASN A 203 -14.22 15.84 5.82
N ASN A 204 -13.56 15.20 6.79
CA ASN A 204 -12.44 15.81 7.52
C ASN A 204 -11.09 15.54 6.81
N TRP A 205 -10.93 16.08 5.61
CA TRP A 205 -9.69 16.04 4.84
C TRP A 205 -8.55 16.81 5.50
N LYS A 206 -8.87 17.92 6.19
CA LYS A 206 -7.85 18.77 6.82
C LYS A 206 -6.98 18.01 7.83
N ASP A 207 -7.61 17.25 8.73
CA ASP A 207 -6.89 16.51 9.75
C ASP A 207 -6.16 15.31 9.14
N TRP A 208 -6.73 14.71 8.07
CA TRP A 208 -6.05 13.67 7.30
C TRP A 208 -4.78 14.19 6.64
N PHE A 209 -4.82 15.32 5.93
CA PHE A 209 -3.64 15.91 5.30
C PHE A 209 -2.57 16.26 6.32
N LYS A 210 -2.95 16.84 7.46
CA LYS A 210 -2.00 17.15 8.53
C LYS A 210 -1.31 15.88 9.03
N TYR A 211 -2.08 14.85 9.38
CA TYR A 211 -1.56 13.57 9.83
C TYR A 211 -0.64 12.91 8.80
N TYR A 212 -1.07 12.88 7.55
CA TYR A 212 -0.30 12.27 6.47
C TYR A 212 1.02 12.99 6.22
N LEU A 213 1.01 14.32 6.16
CA LEU A 213 2.21 15.13 5.94
C LEU A 213 3.18 15.07 7.12
N GLU A 214 2.69 15.00 8.36
CA GLU A 214 3.52 14.71 9.53
C GLU A 214 4.20 13.34 9.39
N GLY A 215 3.49 12.32 8.92
CA GLY A 215 4.04 11.02 8.61
C GLY A 215 5.11 11.05 7.50
N VAL A 216 4.91 11.88 6.47
CA VAL A 216 5.91 12.11 5.41
C VAL A 216 7.19 12.67 6.00
N ILE A 217 7.10 13.69 6.85
CA ILE A 217 8.27 14.31 7.51
C ILE A 217 9.01 13.27 8.36
N CYS A 218 8.31 12.57 9.25
CA CYS A 218 8.90 11.54 10.10
C CYS A 218 9.62 10.45 9.30
N SER A 219 8.97 9.93 8.26
CA SER A 219 9.52 8.85 7.43
C SER A 219 10.73 9.31 6.60
N ALA A 220 10.73 10.55 6.12
CA ALA A 220 11.86 11.14 5.40
C ALA A 220 13.08 11.33 6.32
N GLU A 221 12.86 11.80 7.54
CA GLU A 221 13.93 11.94 8.55
C GLU A 221 14.53 10.58 8.93
N GLU A 222 13.72 9.56 9.14
CA GLU A 222 14.20 8.20 9.41
C GLU A 222 15.02 7.64 8.25
N SER A 223 14.56 7.81 7.02
CA SER A 223 15.27 7.37 5.82
C SER A 223 16.63 8.05 5.69
N THR A 224 16.70 9.36 5.96
CA THR A 224 17.95 10.14 5.90
C THR A 224 18.94 9.72 7.00
N LYS A 225 18.48 9.46 8.21
CA LYS A 225 19.34 9.01 9.33
C LYS A 225 19.99 7.66 9.01
N ARG A 226 19.23 6.72 8.42
CA ARG A 226 19.73 5.39 8.06
C ARG A 226 20.79 5.41 6.95
N HIS A 227 20.67 6.32 5.97
CA HIS A 227 21.69 6.48 4.90
C HIS A 227 23.01 7.10 5.39
N ARG A 228 23.02 7.79 6.54
CA ARG A 228 24.25 8.34 7.12
C ARG A 228 25.05 7.34 7.95
N ILE A 229 24.48 6.19 8.28
CA ILE A 229 25.09 5.16 9.15
C ILE A 229 25.57 3.94 8.33
N SER A 230 25.16 3.84 7.07
CA SER A 230 25.60 2.82 6.11
C SER A 230 26.76 3.32 5.24
#